data_784844b42ca0adbe7feaaa146d06e81e
#
_entry.id   784844b42ca0adbe7feaaa146d06e81e
#
_cell.length_a   1.000
_cell.length_b   1.000
_cell.length_c   1.000
_cell.angle_alpha   90.00
_cell.angle_beta   90.00
_cell.angle_gamma   90.00
#
_symmetry.space_group_name_H-M   'P 1'
#
loop_
_entity.id
_entity.type
_entity.pdbx_description
1 polymer ?
#
loop_
_entity_poly.entity_id
_entity_poly.type
_entity_poly.pdbx_seq_one_letter_code
_entity_poly.pdbx_strand_id
1 'polypeptide(L)'
;ANLAKSLSIKSSELIKSLMNNGVMVTLNQTIDQETALLVIEELGHIGIPIVENKDEENLIENLTYEGDEEPRDPVVSVLGHVDHGKTSILDFIRKSTVADSEEGGITQGIGAYQTTHDKKLITFIDTPGHAAFSQMRARGANSTDIVILVVAADDSVQPQTQEAYDHAKAAGVEIIVAIN
;
A
#
# COMPACT_ATOMS: atom_id res chain seq x y z
N ALA A 1 -14.25 23.34 0.53
CA ALA A 1 -15.72 23.48 0.55
C ALA A 1 -16.38 22.51 1.53
N ASN A 2 -16.04 21.24 1.53
CA ASN A 2 -16.68 20.20 2.37
C ASN A 2 -16.51 20.48 3.87
N LEU A 3 -15.33 20.88 4.34
CA LEU A 3 -15.07 21.20 5.73
C LEU A 3 -15.95 22.35 6.24
N ALA A 4 -16.12 23.41 5.45
CA ALA A 4 -17.01 24.54 5.79
C ALA A 4 -18.47 24.08 5.93
N LYS A 5 -18.92 23.17 5.08
CA LYS A 5 -20.26 22.56 5.15
C LYS A 5 -20.43 21.70 6.42
N SER A 6 -19.43 20.91 6.78
CA SER A 6 -19.46 20.10 8.00
C SER A 6 -19.51 20.93 9.28
N LEU A 7 -18.80 22.07 9.29
CA LEU A 7 -18.82 23.02 10.41
C LEU A 7 -20.02 23.96 10.40
N SER A 8 -20.89 23.90 9.38
CA SER A 8 -22.04 24.79 9.20
C SER A 8 -21.69 26.28 9.15
N ILE A 9 -20.49 26.62 8.63
CA ILE A 9 -19.99 27.98 8.46
C ILE A 9 -19.85 28.37 6.99
N LYS A 10 -19.73 29.66 6.71
CA LYS A 10 -19.46 30.13 5.35
C LYS A 10 -18.04 29.80 4.93
N SER A 11 -17.85 29.31 3.70
CA SER A 11 -16.53 29.01 3.15
C SER A 11 -15.57 30.21 3.19
N SER A 12 -16.07 31.44 3.07
CA SER A 12 -15.28 32.66 3.20
C SER A 12 -14.72 32.88 4.60
N GLU A 13 -15.43 32.47 5.62
CA GLU A 13 -15.01 32.55 7.02
C GLU A 13 -13.91 31.53 7.32
N LEU A 14 -14.07 30.30 6.85
CA LEU A 14 -13.05 29.26 6.93
C LEU A 14 -11.76 29.67 6.21
N ILE A 15 -11.85 30.23 4.99
CA ILE A 15 -10.69 30.70 4.24
C ILE A 15 -9.98 31.83 4.97
N LYS A 16 -10.74 32.75 5.60
CA LYS A 16 -10.16 33.84 6.37
C LYS A 16 -9.38 33.34 7.60
N SER A 17 -9.90 32.35 8.32
CA SER A 17 -9.20 31.71 9.45
C SER A 17 -7.93 31.01 8.97
N LEU A 18 -7.99 30.24 7.87
CA LEU A 18 -6.81 29.61 7.26
C LEU A 18 -5.74 30.66 6.84
N MET A 19 -6.16 31.78 6.25
CA MET A 19 -5.24 32.87 5.88
C MET A 19 -4.59 33.52 7.10
N ASN A 20 -5.31 33.69 8.21
CA ASN A 20 -4.77 34.22 9.47
C ASN A 20 -3.68 33.29 10.05
N ASN A 21 -3.81 31.99 9.84
CA ASN A 21 -2.81 30.97 10.19
C ASN A 21 -1.70 30.80 9.15
N GLY A 22 -1.61 31.69 8.17
CA GLY A 22 -0.54 31.69 7.16
C GLY A 22 -0.75 30.70 6.01
N VAL A 23 -1.91 30.03 5.94
CA VAL A 23 -2.22 29.04 4.91
C VAL A 23 -3.07 29.68 3.82
N MET A 24 -2.48 29.92 2.66
CA MET A 24 -3.20 30.43 1.49
C MET A 24 -3.86 29.31 0.71
N VAL A 25 -5.18 29.22 0.78
CA VAL A 25 -5.95 28.17 0.08
C VAL A 25 -7.09 28.77 -0.73
N THR A 26 -7.43 28.09 -1.81
CA THR A 26 -8.63 28.35 -2.61
C THR A 26 -9.79 27.45 -2.18
N LEU A 27 -11.01 27.77 -2.60
CA LEU A 27 -12.24 27.08 -2.21
C LEU A 27 -12.21 25.57 -2.47
N ASN A 28 -11.50 25.13 -3.51
CA ASN A 28 -11.47 23.73 -3.96
C ASN A 28 -10.14 23.01 -3.64
N GLN A 29 -9.24 23.67 -2.93
CA GLN A 29 -7.98 23.10 -2.54
C GLN A 29 -8.16 22.18 -1.32
N THR A 30 -7.43 21.06 -1.31
CA THR A 30 -7.32 20.18 -0.15
C THR A 30 -6.33 20.78 0.85
N ILE A 31 -6.62 20.62 2.12
CA ILE A 31 -5.75 20.95 3.26
C ILE A 31 -5.38 19.68 3.98
N ASP A 32 -4.22 19.66 4.60
CA ASP A 32 -3.76 18.56 5.45
C ASP A 32 -4.57 18.48 6.74
N GLN A 33 -4.51 17.32 7.39
CA GLN A 33 -5.30 17.02 8.59
C GLN A 33 -4.91 17.90 9.78
N GLU A 34 -3.61 18.18 9.95
CA GLU A 34 -3.11 19.02 11.06
C GLU A 34 -3.63 20.45 10.95
N THR A 35 -3.52 21.04 9.77
CA THR A 35 -4.08 22.37 9.47
C THR A 35 -5.59 22.42 9.66
N ALA A 36 -6.29 21.36 9.25
CA ALA A 36 -7.74 21.27 9.43
C ALA A 36 -8.13 21.25 10.92
N LEU A 37 -7.43 20.46 11.75
CA LEU A 37 -7.67 20.37 13.19
C LEU A 37 -7.42 21.71 13.90
N LEU A 38 -6.31 22.39 13.59
CA LEU A 38 -5.99 23.71 14.15
C LEU A 38 -7.10 24.73 13.91
N VAL A 39 -7.60 24.79 12.67
CA VAL A 39 -8.67 25.74 12.32
C VAL A 39 -10.02 25.37 12.93
N ILE A 40 -10.31 24.06 13.07
CA ILE A 40 -11.52 23.56 13.74
C ILE A 40 -11.52 24.00 15.21
N GLU A 41 -10.38 23.88 15.91
CA GLU A 41 -10.23 24.33 17.32
C GLU A 41 -10.35 25.86 17.45
N GLU A 42 -9.73 26.62 16.54
CA GLU A 42 -9.82 28.09 16.54
C GLU A 42 -11.27 28.58 16.36
N LEU A 43 -12.07 27.85 15.57
CA LEU A 43 -13.48 28.15 15.38
C LEU A 43 -14.38 27.63 16.52
N GLY A 44 -13.80 27.08 17.59
CA GLY A 44 -14.49 26.62 18.77
C GLY A 44 -15.18 25.26 18.64
N HIS A 45 -14.78 24.47 17.62
CA HIS A 45 -15.24 23.10 17.43
C HIS A 45 -14.23 22.07 17.91
N ILE A 46 -14.66 20.87 18.18
CA ILE A 46 -13.77 19.74 18.53
C ILE A 46 -13.57 18.90 17.27
N GLY A 47 -12.33 18.88 16.76
CA GLY A 47 -11.93 18.02 15.66
C GLY A 47 -11.46 16.66 16.18
N ILE A 48 -12.07 15.58 15.69
CA ILE A 48 -11.60 14.22 15.95
C ILE A 48 -10.94 13.71 14.65
N PRO A 49 -9.63 13.43 14.67
CA PRO A 49 -8.99 12.87 13.49
C PRO A 49 -9.55 11.48 13.20
N ILE A 50 -10.02 11.27 11.98
CA ILE A 50 -10.37 9.93 11.51
C ILE A 50 -9.08 9.32 10.98
N VAL A 51 -8.56 8.32 11.68
CA VAL A 51 -7.50 7.45 11.17
C VAL A 51 -8.21 6.34 10.41
N GLU A 52 -8.10 6.36 9.09
CA GLU A 52 -8.53 5.23 8.27
C GLU A 52 -7.77 4.00 8.80
N ASN A 53 -8.45 2.93 9.19
CA ASN A 53 -7.94 1.66 9.74
C ASN A 53 -7.82 1.53 11.27
N LYS A 54 -8.20 2.50 12.08
CA LYS A 54 -8.22 2.32 13.56
C LYS A 54 -9.10 1.14 14.00
N ASP A 55 -10.17 0.87 13.26
CA ASP A 55 -11.07 -0.25 13.56
C ASP A 55 -10.43 -1.61 13.22
N GLU A 56 -9.62 -1.67 12.16
CA GLU A 56 -8.84 -2.87 11.81
C GLU A 56 -7.67 -3.08 12.79
N GLU A 57 -6.95 -2.02 13.16
CA GLU A 57 -5.86 -2.08 14.14
C GLU A 57 -6.39 -2.47 15.53
N ASN A 58 -7.49 -1.87 15.98
CA ASN A 58 -8.14 -2.21 17.25
C ASN A 58 -8.69 -3.65 17.26
N LEU A 59 -9.17 -4.16 16.12
CA LEU A 59 -9.58 -5.56 15.99
C LEU A 59 -8.39 -6.50 16.11
N ILE A 60 -7.27 -6.16 15.48
CA ILE A 60 -6.05 -6.97 15.53
C ILE A 60 -5.42 -6.94 16.94
N GLU A 61 -5.34 -5.77 17.58
CA GLU A 61 -4.81 -5.63 18.94
C GLU A 61 -5.66 -6.34 20.01
N ASN A 62 -6.97 -6.45 19.79
CA ASN A 62 -7.89 -7.13 20.71
C ASN A 62 -8.05 -8.62 20.43
N LEU A 63 -7.43 -9.16 19.36
CA LEU A 63 -7.36 -10.58 19.11
C LEU A 63 -6.31 -11.23 20.05
N THR A 64 -6.73 -11.62 21.24
CA THR A 64 -5.93 -12.52 22.09
C THR A 64 -6.06 -13.93 21.55
N TYR A 65 -5.00 -14.43 20.95
CA TYR A 65 -4.92 -15.83 20.53
C TYR A 65 -4.58 -16.68 21.75
N GLU A 66 -5.51 -17.49 22.22
CA GLU A 66 -5.27 -18.53 23.22
C GLU A 66 -4.90 -19.82 22.48
N GLY A 67 -3.61 -20.13 22.39
CA GLY A 67 -3.14 -21.35 21.75
C GLY A 67 -1.61 -21.37 21.62
N ASP A 68 -1.06 -22.55 21.40
CA ASP A 68 0.37 -22.71 21.09
C ASP A 68 0.64 -22.20 19.68
N GLU A 69 1.76 -21.47 19.51
CA GLU A 69 2.20 -21.01 18.19
C GLU A 69 2.64 -22.19 17.33
N GLU A 70 2.03 -22.34 16.16
CA GLU A 70 2.44 -23.34 15.17
C GLU A 70 3.23 -22.66 14.03
N PRO A 71 4.32 -23.30 13.53
CA PRO A 71 5.04 -22.79 12.39
C PRO A 71 4.16 -22.81 11.14
N ARG A 72 4.04 -21.68 10.44
CA ARG A 72 3.36 -21.59 9.16
C ARG A 72 4.32 -21.60 7.99
N ASP A 73 3.81 -21.95 6.82
CA ASP A 73 4.56 -21.89 5.58
C ASP A 73 4.86 -20.42 5.20
N PRO A 74 6.03 -20.16 4.58
CA PRO A 74 6.44 -18.80 4.22
C PRO A 74 5.54 -18.18 3.14
N VAL A 75 5.31 -16.89 3.29
CA VAL A 75 4.58 -16.06 2.33
C VAL A 75 5.56 -15.11 1.67
N VAL A 76 5.58 -15.10 0.35
CA VAL A 76 6.52 -14.33 -0.48
C VAL A 76 5.75 -13.38 -1.38
N SER A 77 6.05 -12.10 -1.34
CA SER A 77 5.50 -11.12 -2.27
C SER A 77 6.47 -10.84 -3.42
N VAL A 78 5.94 -10.65 -4.63
CA VAL A 78 6.74 -10.27 -5.80
C VAL A 78 6.42 -8.85 -6.18
N LEU A 79 7.40 -7.97 -6.05
CA LEU A 79 7.29 -6.53 -6.29
C LEU A 79 8.28 -6.10 -7.40
N GLY A 80 8.02 -4.94 -7.99
CA GLY A 80 8.89 -4.35 -9.01
C GLY A 80 8.09 -3.53 -10.04
N HIS A 81 8.83 -2.93 -10.97
CA HIS A 81 8.23 -2.10 -12.03
C HIS A 81 7.36 -2.93 -13.00
N VAL A 82 6.49 -2.24 -13.76
CA VAL A 82 5.77 -2.83 -14.90
C VAL A 82 6.79 -3.38 -15.90
N ASP A 83 6.46 -4.46 -16.59
CA ASP A 83 7.28 -5.11 -17.63
C ASP A 83 8.67 -5.64 -17.20
N HIS A 84 9.03 -5.57 -15.93
CA HIS A 84 10.25 -6.18 -15.41
C HIS A 84 10.20 -7.72 -15.29
N GLY A 85 9.08 -8.35 -15.69
CA GLY A 85 8.95 -9.80 -15.76
C GLY A 85 8.49 -10.47 -14.47
N LYS A 86 7.81 -9.74 -13.56
CA LYS A 86 7.22 -10.32 -12.34
C LYS A 86 6.32 -11.51 -12.65
N THR A 87 5.35 -11.32 -13.54
CA THR A 87 4.39 -12.37 -13.94
C THR A 87 5.12 -13.54 -14.62
N SER A 88 6.15 -13.27 -15.42
CA SER A 88 6.94 -14.32 -16.06
C SER A 88 7.69 -15.20 -15.06
N ILE A 89 8.28 -14.60 -14.02
CA ILE A 89 8.92 -15.35 -12.93
C ILE A 89 7.88 -16.20 -12.18
N LEU A 90 6.71 -15.62 -11.89
CA LEU A 90 5.65 -16.33 -11.20
C LEU A 90 5.07 -17.46 -12.04
N ASP A 91 4.90 -17.25 -13.35
CA ASP A 91 4.43 -18.30 -14.28
C ASP A 91 5.43 -19.45 -14.39
N PHE A 92 6.72 -19.15 -14.39
CA PHE A 92 7.75 -20.18 -14.35
C PHE A 92 7.66 -21.02 -13.05
N ILE A 93 7.46 -20.39 -11.92
CA ILE A 93 7.30 -21.06 -10.62
C ILE A 93 6.02 -21.89 -10.58
N ARG A 94 4.90 -21.33 -11.09
CA ARG A 94 3.60 -22.02 -11.18
C ARG A 94 3.57 -23.16 -12.21
N LYS A 95 4.47 -23.17 -13.17
CA LYS A 95 4.41 -23.98 -14.38
C LYS A 95 3.13 -23.74 -15.18
N SER A 96 2.72 -22.49 -15.30
CA SER A 96 1.51 -22.02 -15.95
C SER A 96 1.81 -20.78 -16.78
N THR A 97 0.89 -20.39 -17.68
CA THR A 97 1.00 -19.21 -18.55
C THR A 97 -0.17 -18.25 -18.27
N VAL A 98 -0.21 -17.67 -17.06
CA VAL A 98 -1.28 -16.74 -16.67
C VAL A 98 -1.11 -15.40 -17.35
N ALA A 99 0.12 -14.96 -17.60
CA ALA A 99 0.41 -13.73 -18.33
C ALA A 99 -0.31 -13.65 -19.68
N ASP A 100 -0.45 -14.77 -20.39
CA ASP A 100 -1.14 -14.84 -21.69
C ASP A 100 -2.67 -14.70 -21.58
N SER A 101 -3.24 -14.91 -20.39
CA SER A 101 -4.69 -14.87 -20.13
C SER A 101 -5.16 -13.56 -19.50
N GLU A 102 -4.27 -12.74 -18.98
CA GLU A 102 -4.59 -11.43 -18.42
C GLU A 102 -4.68 -10.36 -19.53
N GLU A 103 -5.69 -9.49 -19.43
CA GLU A 103 -5.90 -8.41 -20.40
C GLU A 103 -4.71 -7.43 -20.37
N GLY A 104 -3.96 -7.36 -21.48
CA GLY A 104 -2.72 -6.57 -21.56
C GLY A 104 -1.47 -7.25 -20.98
N GLY A 105 -1.54 -8.53 -20.58
CA GLY A 105 -0.40 -9.28 -20.04
C GLY A 105 0.12 -8.76 -18.69
N ILE A 106 -0.70 -7.99 -17.94
CA ILE A 106 -0.31 -7.37 -16.66
C ILE A 106 -1.28 -7.80 -15.54
N THR A 107 -0.73 -8.04 -14.37
CA THR A 107 -1.52 -8.30 -13.15
C THR A 107 -2.27 -7.04 -12.71
N GLN A 108 -3.61 -7.15 -12.62
CA GLN A 108 -4.49 -6.02 -12.27
C GLN A 108 -5.08 -6.12 -10.84
N GLY A 109 -4.94 -7.28 -10.19
CA GLY A 109 -5.42 -7.52 -8.84
C GLY A 109 -4.37 -8.22 -7.98
N ILE A 110 -4.58 -8.26 -6.67
CA ILE A 110 -3.74 -9.08 -5.80
C ILE A 110 -4.16 -10.53 -5.96
N GLY A 111 -3.26 -11.36 -6.47
CA GLY A 111 -3.42 -12.81 -6.56
C GLY A 111 -2.56 -13.53 -5.53
N ALA A 112 -3.08 -14.61 -4.95
CA ALA A 112 -2.29 -15.48 -4.10
C ALA A 112 -2.38 -16.92 -4.59
N TYR A 113 -1.26 -17.62 -4.61
CA TYR A 113 -1.23 -19.03 -4.95
C TYR A 113 -0.14 -19.76 -4.14
N GLN A 114 -0.31 -21.07 -4.00
CA GLN A 114 0.64 -21.91 -3.30
C GLN A 114 1.35 -22.87 -4.26
N THR A 115 2.62 -23.07 -4.03
CA THR A 115 3.43 -24.07 -4.72
C THR A 115 4.17 -24.94 -3.71
N THR A 116 4.50 -26.16 -4.10
CA THR A 116 5.26 -27.09 -3.27
C THR A 116 6.68 -27.23 -3.81
N HIS A 117 7.67 -26.94 -2.99
CA HIS A 117 9.08 -27.19 -3.28
C HIS A 117 9.67 -28.04 -2.17
N ASP A 118 10.29 -29.18 -2.50
CA ASP A 118 10.87 -30.15 -1.55
C ASP A 118 9.92 -30.52 -0.37
N LYS A 119 8.65 -30.76 -0.69
CA LYS A 119 7.56 -31.09 0.26
C LYS A 119 7.20 -29.96 1.23
N LYS A 120 7.69 -28.75 1.04
CA LYS A 120 7.29 -27.55 1.78
C LYS A 120 6.41 -26.68 0.90
N LEU A 121 5.39 -26.12 1.49
CA LEU A 121 4.52 -25.15 0.82
C LEU A 121 5.16 -23.76 0.86
N ILE A 122 4.97 -22.99 -0.21
CA ILE A 122 5.33 -21.59 -0.28
C ILE A 122 4.14 -20.86 -0.89
N THR A 123 3.68 -19.80 -0.23
CA THR A 123 2.60 -18.95 -0.74
C THR A 123 3.22 -17.75 -1.43
N PHE A 124 2.87 -17.51 -2.69
CA PHE A 124 3.27 -16.33 -3.42
C PHE A 124 2.09 -15.34 -3.52
N ILE A 125 2.39 -14.05 -3.31
CA ILE A 125 1.45 -12.96 -3.53
C ILE A 125 1.93 -12.17 -4.74
N ASP A 126 1.11 -12.12 -5.78
CA ASP A 126 1.32 -11.30 -6.97
C ASP A 126 0.63 -9.96 -6.81
N THR A 127 1.33 -8.88 -7.13
CA THR A 127 0.82 -7.52 -7.01
C THR A 127 1.02 -6.74 -8.29
N PRO A 128 0.06 -5.86 -8.64
CA PRO A 128 0.18 -5.01 -9.83
C PRO A 128 1.40 -4.09 -9.75
N GLY A 129 2.17 -4.01 -10.85
CA GLY A 129 3.33 -3.12 -10.96
C GLY A 129 3.00 -1.65 -11.21
N HIS A 130 1.76 -1.32 -11.60
CA HIS A 130 1.39 0.02 -12.04
C HIS A 130 1.36 1.04 -10.88
N ALA A 131 1.77 2.31 -11.13
CA ALA A 131 1.83 3.37 -10.11
C ALA A 131 0.51 3.58 -9.36
N ALA A 132 -0.63 3.41 -10.06
CA ALA A 132 -1.96 3.55 -9.46
C ALA A 132 -2.25 2.56 -8.31
N PHE A 133 -1.46 1.49 -8.17
CA PHE A 133 -1.70 0.41 -7.19
C PHE A 133 -0.69 0.40 -6.03
N SER A 134 -0.18 1.56 -5.63
CA SER A 134 0.80 1.71 -4.53
C SER A 134 0.31 1.07 -3.22
N GLN A 135 -0.95 1.29 -2.84
CA GLN A 135 -1.55 0.70 -1.64
C GLN A 135 -1.61 -0.84 -1.69
N MET A 136 -1.79 -1.43 -2.88
CA MET A 136 -1.78 -2.89 -3.04
C MET A 136 -0.38 -3.45 -2.82
N ARG A 137 0.68 -2.75 -3.27
CA ARG A 137 2.08 -3.13 -3.01
C ARG A 137 2.43 -3.03 -1.53
N ALA A 138 2.01 -1.96 -0.85
CA ALA A 138 2.19 -1.81 0.59
C ALA A 138 1.48 -2.94 1.37
N ARG A 139 0.23 -3.27 1.01
CA ARG A 139 -0.51 -4.39 1.62
C ARG A 139 0.17 -5.73 1.34
N GLY A 140 0.67 -5.95 0.13
CA GLY A 140 1.45 -7.14 -0.22
C GLY A 140 2.69 -7.29 0.66
N ALA A 141 3.49 -6.24 0.82
CA ALA A 141 4.68 -6.25 1.66
C ALA A 141 4.35 -6.51 3.14
N ASN A 142 3.32 -5.85 3.69
CA ASN A 142 2.92 -6.02 5.09
C ASN A 142 2.38 -7.42 5.44
N SER A 143 2.00 -8.20 4.43
CA SER A 143 1.40 -9.53 4.61
C SER A 143 2.38 -10.67 4.34
N THR A 144 3.67 -10.39 4.14
CA THR A 144 4.68 -11.37 3.70
C THR A 144 5.88 -11.43 4.62
N ASP A 145 6.60 -12.55 4.55
CA ASP A 145 7.85 -12.77 5.27
C ASP A 145 9.06 -12.34 4.43
N ILE A 146 8.94 -12.46 3.11
CA ILE A 146 10.01 -12.17 2.15
C ILE A 146 9.42 -11.42 0.96
N VAL A 147 10.15 -10.44 0.46
CA VAL A 147 9.84 -9.73 -0.78
C VAL A 147 10.87 -10.09 -1.84
N ILE A 148 10.42 -10.51 -3.02
CA ILE A 148 11.25 -10.61 -4.22
C ILE A 148 11.07 -9.32 -5.02
N LEU A 149 12.14 -8.52 -5.09
CA LEU A 149 12.18 -7.29 -5.88
C LEU A 149 12.76 -7.60 -7.26
N VAL A 150 11.91 -7.55 -8.28
CA VAL A 150 12.29 -7.87 -9.65
C VAL A 150 12.73 -6.60 -10.38
N VAL A 151 13.93 -6.67 -10.97
CA VAL A 151 14.53 -5.57 -11.74
C VAL A 151 14.96 -6.13 -13.09
N ALA A 152 14.54 -5.50 -14.18
CA ALA A 152 15.03 -5.85 -15.51
C ALA A 152 16.49 -5.38 -15.69
N ALA A 153 17.32 -6.22 -16.27
CA ALA A 153 18.75 -5.93 -16.44
C ALA A 153 19.00 -4.79 -17.44
N ASP A 154 18.09 -4.60 -18.38
CA ASP A 154 18.16 -3.61 -19.46
C ASP A 154 17.46 -2.27 -19.14
N ASP A 155 16.58 -2.23 -18.11
CA ASP A 155 15.79 -1.04 -17.79
C ASP A 155 16.19 -0.34 -16.47
N SER A 156 17.17 -0.86 -15.74
CA SER A 156 17.67 -0.27 -14.50
C SER A 156 16.60 -0.15 -13.38
N VAL A 157 16.93 0.61 -12.34
CA VAL A 157 16.04 0.87 -11.20
C VAL A 157 15.06 2.00 -11.55
N GLN A 158 13.80 1.69 -11.62
CA GLN A 158 12.72 2.62 -11.91
C GLN A 158 12.08 3.21 -10.63
N PRO A 159 11.35 4.34 -10.69
CA PRO A 159 10.71 4.94 -9.53
C PRO A 159 9.81 3.97 -8.74
N GLN A 160 9.08 3.10 -9.43
CA GLN A 160 8.23 2.08 -8.80
C GLN A 160 9.04 0.95 -8.14
N THR A 161 10.26 0.69 -8.63
CA THR A 161 11.20 -0.23 -7.98
C THR A 161 11.67 0.36 -6.64
N GLN A 162 11.99 1.65 -6.62
CA GLN A 162 12.36 2.36 -5.39
C GLN A 162 11.20 2.38 -4.40
N GLU A 163 10.00 2.70 -4.83
CA GLU A 163 8.80 2.68 -4.01
C GLU A 163 8.54 1.28 -3.41
N ALA A 164 8.67 0.22 -4.22
CA ALA A 164 8.53 -1.16 -3.76
C ALA A 164 9.58 -1.53 -2.69
N TYR A 165 10.83 -1.08 -2.88
CA TYR A 165 11.89 -1.24 -1.88
C TYR A 165 11.55 -0.51 -0.57
N ASP A 166 11.07 0.73 -0.66
CA ASP A 166 10.72 1.55 0.51
C ASP A 166 9.54 0.93 1.29
N HIS A 167 8.55 0.38 0.60
CA HIS A 167 7.45 -0.37 1.23
C HIS A 167 7.95 -1.63 1.95
N ALA A 168 8.81 -2.43 1.31
CA ALA A 168 9.37 -3.63 1.92
C ALA A 168 10.22 -3.29 3.15
N LYS A 169 11.02 -2.23 3.07
CA LYS A 169 11.84 -1.74 4.16
C LYS A 169 11.00 -1.20 5.32
N ALA A 170 9.93 -0.47 5.04
CA ALA A 170 9.00 0.03 6.05
C ALA A 170 8.26 -1.10 6.77
N ALA A 171 7.93 -2.18 6.04
CA ALA A 171 7.33 -3.39 6.59
C ALA A 171 8.33 -4.27 7.39
N GLY A 172 9.64 -3.98 7.32
CA GLY A 172 10.68 -4.73 8.03
C GLY A 172 10.92 -6.15 7.49
N VAL A 173 10.53 -6.42 6.23
CA VAL A 173 10.66 -7.74 5.62
C VAL A 173 11.98 -7.91 4.87
N GLU A 174 12.44 -9.15 4.77
CA GLU A 174 13.67 -9.50 4.03
C GLU A 174 13.46 -9.33 2.52
N ILE A 175 14.48 -8.80 1.83
CA ILE A 175 14.39 -8.48 0.40
C ILE A 175 15.38 -9.34 -0.38
N ILE A 176 14.89 -10.06 -1.38
CA ILE A 176 15.67 -10.78 -2.38
C ILE A 176 15.56 -10.02 -3.70
N VAL A 177 16.68 -9.64 -4.28
CA VAL A 177 16.69 -8.97 -5.60
C VAL A 177 16.83 -10.02 -6.69
N ALA A 178 15.87 -10.03 -7.62
CA ALA A 178 15.90 -10.85 -8.82
C ALA A 178 16.17 -9.97 -10.04
N ILE A 179 17.28 -10.19 -10.71
CA ILE A 179 17.64 -9.49 -11.95
C ILE A 179 17.18 -10.39 -13.11
N ASN A 180 16.27 -9.86 -13.93
CA ASN A 180 15.62 -10.58 -15.02
C ASN A 180 16.09 -10.07 -16.40
#